data_058e83e264dd4f6a47faab06bdbc816c
#
_entry.id   058e83e264dd4f6a47faab06bdbc816c
#
_cell.length_a   1.000
_cell.length_b   1.000
_cell.length_c   1.000
_cell.angle_alpha   90.00
_cell.angle_beta   90.00
_cell.angle_gamma   90.00
#
_symmetry.space_group_name_H-M   'P 1'
#
loop_
_entity.id
_entity.type
_entity.pdbx_description
1 polymer ?
#
loop_
_entity_poly.entity_id
_entity_poly.type
_entity_poly.pdbx_seq_one_letter_code
_entity_poly.pdbx_strand_id
1 'polypeptide(L)'
;MSIKKIINPEEFAKVWDELEIYFREENKTYGHRYLPISKQSVIDSWGHTALLNNTMHVWANLEDGKARGVIMFLEYMNTTFGEKMFTEYFWISNDSRKSFSLLKTALSFAKRKGIKYVTVSCVENYPTSERLKKVYQKMGFHKDTETFIKKL
;
A
#
# COMPACT_ATOMS: atom_id res chain seq x y z
N MET A 1 -10.24 -3.58 -17.59
CA MET A 1 -9.36 -3.24 -16.46
C MET A 1 -8.62 -4.48 -16.01
N SER A 2 -7.33 -4.34 -15.77
CA SER A 2 -6.49 -5.46 -15.33
C SER A 2 -5.67 -5.07 -14.09
N ILE A 3 -5.38 -6.07 -13.25
CA ILE A 3 -4.42 -5.91 -12.16
C ILE A 3 -3.08 -6.47 -12.65
N LYS A 4 -2.05 -5.66 -12.57
CA LYS A 4 -0.68 -6.04 -12.94
C LYS A 4 0.23 -5.97 -11.72
N LYS A 5 1.07 -6.98 -11.54
CA LYS A 5 2.19 -6.90 -10.61
C LYS A 5 3.31 -6.09 -11.24
N ILE A 6 3.79 -5.08 -10.52
CA ILE A 6 4.89 -4.23 -10.95
C ILE A 6 6.19 -4.84 -10.43
N ILE A 7 7.15 -5.07 -11.32
CA ILE A 7 8.38 -5.82 -11.00
C ILE A 7 9.66 -5.06 -11.33
N ASN A 8 9.56 -3.93 -12.00
CA ASN A 8 10.74 -3.13 -12.34
C ASN A 8 10.59 -1.65 -11.97
N PRO A 9 11.71 -0.94 -11.74
CA PRO A 9 11.71 0.45 -11.30
C PRO A 9 11.06 1.43 -12.29
N GLU A 10 11.20 1.21 -13.59
CA GLU A 10 10.65 2.13 -14.61
C GLU A 10 9.12 2.06 -14.63
N GLU A 11 8.55 0.86 -14.55
CA GLU A 11 7.09 0.69 -14.41
C GLU A 11 6.59 1.31 -13.10
N PHE A 12 7.34 1.13 -12.01
CA PHE A 12 7.01 1.72 -10.72
C PHE A 12 6.96 3.25 -10.81
N ALA A 13 7.99 3.87 -11.39
CA ALA A 13 8.05 5.32 -11.56
C ALA A 13 6.88 5.85 -12.40
N LYS A 14 6.51 5.14 -13.47
CA LYS A 14 5.35 5.49 -14.30
C LYS A 14 4.04 5.43 -13.50
N VAL A 15 3.80 4.34 -12.77
CA VAL A 15 2.62 4.20 -11.91
C VAL A 15 2.57 5.30 -10.86
N TRP A 16 3.71 5.61 -10.25
CA TRP A 16 3.80 6.69 -9.28
C TRP A 16 3.45 8.05 -9.87
N ASP A 17 4.01 8.39 -11.03
CA ASP A 17 3.74 9.66 -11.73
C ASP A 17 2.25 9.82 -12.08
N GLU A 18 1.58 8.76 -12.47
CA GLU A 18 0.15 8.77 -12.81
C GLU A 18 -0.76 8.94 -11.60
N LEU A 19 -0.33 8.50 -10.41
CA LEU A 19 -1.12 8.52 -9.18
C LEU A 19 -0.71 9.61 -8.18
N GLU A 20 0.46 10.21 -8.36
CA GLU A 20 1.03 11.16 -7.41
C GLU A 20 0.11 12.36 -7.14
N ILE A 21 -0.56 12.87 -8.16
CA ILE A 21 -1.46 14.00 -8.01
C ILE A 21 -2.60 13.71 -7.04
N TYR A 22 -3.22 12.53 -7.15
CA TYR A 22 -4.31 12.11 -6.26
C TYR A 22 -3.81 11.94 -4.83
N PHE A 23 -2.65 11.33 -4.67
CA PHE A 23 -2.06 11.11 -3.38
C PHE A 23 -1.64 12.42 -2.69
N ARG A 24 -1.10 13.38 -3.42
CA ARG A 24 -0.75 14.70 -2.89
C ARG A 24 -1.99 15.47 -2.45
N GLU A 25 -3.05 15.42 -3.21
CA GLU A 25 -4.32 16.07 -2.85
C GLU A 25 -4.92 15.46 -1.59
N GLU A 26 -4.98 14.13 -1.51
CA GLU A 26 -5.48 13.43 -0.31
C GLU A 26 -4.59 13.70 0.90
N ASN A 27 -3.27 13.62 0.76
CA ASN A 27 -2.35 13.87 1.86
C ASN A 27 -2.41 15.31 2.35
N LYS A 28 -2.63 16.27 1.48
CA LYS A 28 -2.82 17.68 1.82
C LYS A 28 -4.08 17.91 2.68
N THR A 29 -5.14 17.16 2.39
CA THR A 29 -6.43 17.32 3.06
C THR A 29 -6.55 16.44 4.31
N TYR A 30 -6.09 15.18 4.27
CA TYR A 30 -6.36 14.15 5.28
C TYR A 30 -5.10 13.52 5.87
N GLY A 31 -3.94 13.68 5.23
CA GLY A 31 -2.71 12.99 5.62
C GLY A 31 -1.95 13.65 6.78
N HIS A 32 -0.74 13.18 6.99
CA HIS A 32 0.15 13.71 8.03
C HIS A 32 0.63 15.11 7.69
N ARG A 33 0.29 16.08 8.53
CA ARG A 33 0.69 17.48 8.36
C ARG A 33 2.21 17.71 8.42
N TYR A 34 2.92 16.80 9.05
CA TYR A 34 4.34 16.94 9.37
C TYR A 34 5.27 16.12 8.47
N LEU A 35 4.73 15.27 7.61
CA LEU A 35 5.51 14.36 6.78
C LEU A 35 5.18 14.57 5.29
N PRO A 36 5.81 15.56 4.66
CA PRO A 36 5.66 15.75 3.22
C PRO A 36 6.26 14.58 2.46
N ILE A 37 5.61 14.21 1.35
CA ILE A 37 6.09 13.12 0.50
C ILE A 37 7.28 13.63 -0.30
N SER A 38 8.37 12.88 -0.27
CA SER A 38 9.52 13.07 -1.15
C SER A 38 9.45 12.09 -2.31
N LYS A 39 9.19 12.59 -3.52
CA LYS A 39 9.18 11.78 -4.74
C LYS A 39 10.51 11.05 -4.94
N GLN A 40 11.63 11.74 -4.72
CA GLN A 40 12.96 11.16 -4.87
C GLN A 40 13.15 9.98 -3.91
N SER A 41 12.79 10.13 -2.64
CA SER A 41 12.88 9.05 -1.65
C SER A 41 12.00 7.86 -2.02
N VAL A 42 10.80 8.08 -2.53
CA VAL A 42 9.89 7.02 -2.98
C VAL A 42 10.51 6.23 -4.14
N ILE A 43 10.98 6.92 -5.17
CA ILE A 43 11.57 6.27 -6.35
C ILE A 43 12.83 5.50 -5.95
N ASP A 44 13.73 6.08 -5.17
CA ASP A 44 15.00 5.47 -4.80
C ASP A 44 14.81 4.30 -3.83
N SER A 45 14.02 4.50 -2.77
CA SER A 45 13.88 3.49 -1.72
C SER A 45 12.90 2.38 -2.11
N TRP A 46 11.76 2.69 -2.68
CA TRP A 46 10.75 1.70 -3.01
C TRP A 46 10.93 1.15 -4.41
N GLY A 47 11.15 2.03 -5.39
CA GLY A 47 11.28 1.64 -6.80
C GLY A 47 12.58 0.91 -7.08
N HIS A 48 13.71 1.39 -6.60
CA HIS A 48 15.01 0.76 -6.86
C HIS A 48 15.40 -0.27 -5.81
N THR A 49 15.46 0.11 -4.55
CA THR A 49 16.00 -0.77 -3.52
C THR A 49 15.03 -1.90 -3.15
N ALA A 50 13.85 -1.57 -2.66
CA ALA A 50 12.94 -2.56 -2.09
C ALA A 50 12.27 -3.45 -3.17
N LEU A 51 11.93 -2.87 -4.33
CA LEU A 51 11.31 -3.63 -5.41
C LEU A 51 12.29 -4.63 -6.05
N LEU A 52 13.51 -4.21 -6.34
CA LEU A 52 14.54 -5.09 -6.92
C LEU A 52 15.00 -6.18 -5.94
N ASN A 53 14.99 -5.92 -4.64
CA ASN A 53 15.33 -6.91 -3.62
C ASN A 53 14.16 -7.84 -3.23
N ASN A 54 13.02 -7.76 -3.92
CA ASN A 54 11.81 -8.53 -3.63
C ASN A 54 11.29 -8.38 -2.18
N THR A 55 11.58 -7.26 -1.53
CA THR A 55 11.03 -6.92 -0.21
C THR A 55 9.78 -6.06 -0.33
N MET A 56 9.62 -5.33 -1.42
CA MET A 56 8.41 -4.57 -1.75
C MET A 56 7.65 -5.28 -2.88
N HIS A 57 6.38 -5.51 -2.65
CA HIS A 57 5.48 -6.09 -3.65
C HIS A 57 4.41 -5.08 -4.02
N VAL A 58 4.29 -4.82 -5.32
CA VAL A 58 3.45 -3.76 -5.85
C VAL A 58 2.46 -4.32 -6.87
N TRP A 59 1.20 -3.95 -6.76
CA TRP A 59 0.16 -4.23 -7.77
C TRP A 59 -0.54 -2.94 -8.15
N ALA A 60 -0.78 -2.76 -9.42
CA ALA A 60 -1.54 -1.63 -9.95
C ALA A 60 -2.77 -2.08 -10.73
N ASN A 61 -3.86 -1.34 -10.56
CA ASN A 61 -5.01 -1.40 -11.46
C ASN A 61 -4.73 -0.56 -12.69
N LEU A 62 -4.80 -1.16 -13.86
CA LEU A 62 -4.62 -0.47 -15.14
C LEU A 62 -5.95 -0.41 -15.92
N GLU A 63 -6.26 0.76 -16.43
CA GLU A 63 -7.37 1.03 -17.33
C GLU A 63 -6.84 1.86 -18.50
N ASP A 64 -7.00 1.34 -19.70
CA ASP A 64 -6.42 1.94 -20.94
C ASP A 64 -4.92 2.25 -20.80
N GLY A 65 -4.18 1.35 -20.17
CA GLY A 65 -2.74 1.47 -19.95
C GLY A 65 -2.31 2.48 -18.88
N LYS A 66 -3.26 3.11 -18.18
CA LYS A 66 -2.99 4.07 -17.10
C LYS A 66 -3.31 3.49 -15.73
N ALA A 67 -2.50 3.81 -14.74
CA ALA A 67 -2.75 3.40 -13.37
C ALA A 67 -3.94 4.15 -12.76
N ARG A 68 -4.87 3.40 -12.18
CA ARG A 68 -6.05 3.91 -11.46
C ARG A 68 -5.99 3.64 -9.97
N GLY A 69 -5.10 2.79 -9.57
CA GLY A 69 -4.84 2.47 -8.18
C GLY A 69 -3.59 1.64 -8.03
N VAL A 70 -3.00 1.69 -6.87
CA VAL A 70 -1.81 0.93 -6.49
C VAL A 70 -1.93 0.49 -5.04
N ILE A 71 -1.45 -0.71 -4.77
CA ILE A 71 -1.23 -1.21 -3.41
C ILE A 71 0.19 -1.74 -3.29
N MET A 72 0.83 -1.45 -2.18
CA MET A 72 2.20 -1.87 -1.90
C MET A 72 2.27 -2.55 -0.55
N PHE A 73 2.95 -3.69 -0.51
CA PHE A 73 3.22 -4.46 0.70
C PHE A 73 4.72 -4.66 0.88
N LEU A 74 5.18 -4.49 2.10
CA LEU A 74 6.53 -4.83 2.52
C LEU A 74 6.55 -6.23 3.12
N GLU A 75 7.41 -7.11 2.59
CA GLU A 75 7.72 -8.43 3.15
C GLU A 75 8.99 -8.33 3.99
N TYR A 76 8.90 -8.68 5.26
CA TYR A 76 10.06 -8.67 6.15
C TYR A 76 9.96 -9.75 7.22
N MET A 77 11.11 -10.10 7.78
CA MET A 77 11.18 -10.98 8.95
C MET A 77 10.99 -10.16 10.22
N ASN A 78 9.95 -10.46 10.97
CA ASN A 78 9.82 -9.91 12.32
C ASN A 78 10.73 -10.69 13.26
N THR A 79 11.81 -10.06 13.67
CA THR A 79 12.85 -10.72 14.48
C THR A 79 12.40 -11.05 15.90
N THR A 80 11.43 -10.33 16.43
CA THR A 80 10.88 -10.59 17.76
C THR A 80 10.12 -11.92 17.81
N PHE A 81 9.35 -12.21 16.76
CA PHE A 81 8.51 -13.40 16.69
C PHE A 81 9.05 -14.50 15.78
N GLY A 82 10.12 -14.23 15.01
CA GLY A 82 10.70 -15.18 14.09
C GLY A 82 9.78 -15.54 12.90
N GLU A 83 8.86 -14.67 12.56
CA GLU A 83 7.86 -14.90 11.51
C GLU A 83 7.94 -13.86 10.39
N LYS A 84 7.65 -14.29 9.17
CA LYS A 84 7.51 -13.38 8.04
C LYS A 84 6.20 -12.60 8.15
N MET A 85 6.33 -11.29 8.00
CA MET A 85 5.24 -10.33 7.99
C MET A 85 5.06 -9.78 6.57
N PHE A 86 3.81 -9.48 6.24
CA PHE A 86 3.41 -8.81 5.01
C PHE A 86 2.58 -7.60 5.39
N THR A 87 3.21 -6.42 5.33
CA THR A 87 2.64 -5.18 5.86
C THR A 87 2.25 -4.26 4.72
N GLU A 88 0.99 -3.84 4.69
CA GLU A 88 0.55 -2.79 3.77
C GLU A 88 1.30 -1.50 4.08
N TYR A 89 1.99 -1.00 3.08
CA TYR A 89 2.84 0.17 3.18
C TYR A 89 2.21 1.40 2.54
N PHE A 90 1.48 1.18 1.45
CA PHE A 90 0.82 2.24 0.71
C PHE A 90 -0.34 1.67 -0.11
N TRP A 91 -1.46 2.36 -0.07
CA TRP A 91 -2.62 1.98 -0.87
C TRP A 91 -3.41 3.23 -1.26
N ILE A 92 -3.54 3.46 -2.55
CA ILE A 92 -4.37 4.51 -3.12
C ILE A 92 -5.15 3.99 -4.33
N SER A 93 -6.35 4.49 -4.50
CA SER A 93 -7.17 4.21 -5.68
C SER A 93 -8.13 5.36 -5.92
N ASN A 94 -8.26 5.76 -7.17
CA ASN A 94 -9.26 6.73 -7.59
C ASN A 94 -10.64 6.10 -7.85
N ASP A 95 -10.75 4.76 -7.75
CA ASP A 95 -12.00 4.00 -7.88
C ASP A 95 -12.18 3.06 -6.68
N SER A 96 -13.04 3.47 -5.76
CA SER A 96 -13.30 2.71 -4.54
C SER A 96 -13.90 1.32 -4.77
N ARG A 97 -14.60 1.10 -5.89
CA ARG A 97 -15.24 -0.20 -6.18
C ARG A 97 -14.20 -1.25 -6.56
N LYS A 98 -13.13 -0.81 -7.23
CA LYS A 98 -12.07 -1.68 -7.74
C LYS A 98 -10.88 -1.79 -6.79
N SER A 99 -10.85 -0.93 -5.78
CA SER A 99 -9.77 -0.86 -4.79
C SER A 99 -9.57 -2.17 -4.03
N PHE A 100 -10.64 -2.82 -3.61
CA PHE A 100 -10.56 -4.08 -2.87
C PHE A 100 -10.01 -5.26 -3.69
N SER A 101 -10.09 -5.23 -5.01
CA SER A 101 -9.48 -6.26 -5.85
C SER A 101 -7.96 -6.26 -5.75
N LEU A 102 -7.34 -5.09 -5.55
CA LEU A 102 -5.92 -4.98 -5.28
C LEU A 102 -5.54 -5.67 -3.97
N LEU A 103 -6.27 -5.39 -2.90
CA LEU A 103 -6.04 -6.03 -1.60
C LEU A 103 -6.21 -7.55 -1.69
N LYS A 104 -7.28 -8.04 -2.30
CA LYS A 104 -7.51 -9.48 -2.49
C LYS A 104 -6.38 -10.15 -3.27
N THR A 105 -5.88 -9.49 -4.30
CA THR A 105 -4.75 -9.99 -5.10
C THR A 105 -3.48 -10.10 -4.26
N ALA A 106 -3.16 -9.07 -3.46
CA ALA A 106 -2.01 -9.08 -2.57
C ALA A 106 -2.13 -10.17 -1.48
N LEU A 107 -3.30 -10.33 -0.87
CA LEU A 107 -3.55 -11.39 0.13
C LEU A 107 -3.43 -12.79 -0.46
N SER A 108 -3.93 -12.99 -1.67
CA SER A 108 -3.80 -14.28 -2.37
C SER A 108 -2.33 -14.61 -2.67
N PHE A 109 -1.54 -13.61 -3.03
CA PHE A 109 -0.10 -13.76 -3.23
C PHE A 109 0.59 -14.15 -1.91
N ALA A 110 0.34 -13.42 -0.83
CA ALA A 110 0.91 -13.71 0.49
C ALA A 110 0.59 -15.16 0.94
N LYS A 111 -0.67 -15.58 0.78
CA LYS A 111 -1.11 -16.94 1.09
C LYS A 111 -0.36 -18.00 0.27
N ARG A 112 -0.20 -17.79 -1.03
CA ARG A 112 0.57 -18.74 -1.89
C ARG A 112 2.04 -18.80 -1.51
N LYS A 113 2.62 -17.72 -1.02
CA LYS A 113 4.00 -17.67 -0.49
C LYS A 113 4.16 -18.33 0.88
N GLY A 114 3.08 -18.72 1.53
CA GLY A 114 3.13 -19.26 2.89
C GLY A 114 3.34 -18.20 3.97
N ILE A 115 3.09 -16.94 3.67
CA ILE A 115 3.12 -15.86 4.67
C ILE A 115 1.89 -15.98 5.56
N LYS A 116 2.10 -16.04 6.87
CA LYS A 116 1.04 -16.30 7.83
C LYS A 116 0.38 -15.03 8.38
N TYR A 117 1.11 -13.92 8.42
CA TYR A 117 0.68 -12.70 9.07
C TYR A 117 0.70 -11.51 8.11
N VAL A 118 -0.43 -10.85 8.01
CA VAL A 118 -0.62 -9.66 7.17
C VAL A 118 -1.13 -8.53 8.04
N THR A 119 -0.54 -7.36 7.91
CA THR A 119 -1.04 -6.14 8.55
C THR A 119 -1.50 -5.14 7.50
N VAL A 120 -2.57 -4.46 7.81
CA VAL A 120 -3.16 -3.37 7.01
C VAL A 120 -3.41 -2.16 7.89
N SER A 121 -3.46 -0.99 7.29
CA SER A 121 -3.60 0.27 8.02
C SER A 121 -4.86 1.02 7.65
N CYS A 122 -5.34 1.86 8.58
CA CYS A 122 -6.30 2.92 8.30
C CYS A 122 -5.70 4.23 8.80
N VAL A 123 -5.69 5.23 7.95
CA VAL A 123 -5.31 6.58 8.35
C VAL A 123 -6.51 7.24 9.02
N GLU A 124 -6.31 7.79 10.23
CA GLU A 124 -7.34 8.59 10.90
C GLU A 124 -7.71 9.81 10.05
N ASN A 125 -8.91 10.28 10.17
CA ASN A 125 -9.46 11.44 9.46
C ASN A 125 -9.71 11.27 7.95
N TYR A 126 -9.44 10.10 7.36
CA TYR A 126 -9.93 9.82 6.01
C TYR A 126 -11.43 9.54 6.05
N PRO A 127 -12.21 10.09 5.10
CA PRO A 127 -13.68 9.90 5.09
C PRO A 127 -14.11 8.44 5.00
N THR A 128 -13.27 7.57 4.45
CA THR A 128 -13.55 6.15 4.24
C THR A 128 -13.04 5.25 5.36
N SER A 129 -12.32 5.77 6.36
CA SER A 129 -11.64 4.97 7.39
C SER A 129 -12.59 4.07 8.19
N GLU A 130 -13.74 4.57 8.62
CA GLU A 130 -14.70 3.76 9.36
C GLU A 130 -15.29 2.62 8.51
N ARG A 131 -15.55 2.87 7.24
CA ARG A 131 -15.99 1.85 6.30
C ARG A 131 -14.91 0.80 6.08
N LEU A 132 -13.66 1.24 5.95
CA LEU A 132 -12.51 0.37 5.73
C LEU A 132 -12.27 -0.53 6.95
N LYS A 133 -12.33 0.01 8.16
CA LYS A 133 -12.26 -0.77 9.42
C LYS A 133 -13.31 -1.88 9.47
N LYS A 134 -14.55 -1.59 9.11
CA LYS A 134 -15.62 -2.59 9.03
C LYS A 134 -15.34 -3.68 8.01
N VAL A 135 -14.78 -3.32 6.86
CA VAL A 135 -14.40 -4.29 5.83
C VAL A 135 -13.27 -5.18 6.33
N TYR A 136 -12.24 -4.62 6.95
CA TYR A 136 -11.15 -5.40 7.54
C TYR A 136 -11.67 -6.41 8.58
N GLN A 137 -12.56 -5.98 9.47
CA GLN A 137 -13.15 -6.87 10.46
C GLN A 137 -13.93 -8.03 9.82
N LYS A 138 -14.70 -7.75 8.75
CA LYS A 138 -15.41 -8.79 7.98
C LYS A 138 -14.47 -9.76 7.27
N MET A 139 -13.27 -9.33 6.93
CA MET A 139 -12.22 -10.16 6.33
C MET A 139 -11.42 -10.95 7.37
N GLY A 140 -11.71 -10.79 8.65
CA GLY A 140 -11.03 -11.51 9.75
C GLY A 140 -9.81 -10.78 10.33
N PHE A 141 -9.59 -9.52 9.97
CA PHE A 141 -8.56 -8.71 10.62
C PHE A 141 -9.01 -8.25 12.00
N HIS A 142 -8.07 -8.23 12.95
CA HIS A 142 -8.26 -7.72 14.30
C HIS A 142 -7.40 -6.47 14.48
N LYS A 143 -7.88 -5.51 15.25
CA LYS A 143 -7.07 -4.34 15.61
C LYS A 143 -5.90 -4.80 16.48
N ASP A 144 -4.70 -4.43 16.08
CA ASP A 144 -3.46 -4.82 16.76
C ASP A 144 -2.83 -3.64 17.51
N THR A 145 -2.54 -2.55 16.80
CA THR A 145 -1.83 -1.39 17.36
C THR A 145 -2.49 -0.07 16.98
N GLU A 146 -2.17 0.96 17.75
CA GLU A 146 -2.41 2.37 17.40
C GLU A 146 -1.08 3.10 17.38
N THR A 147 -0.88 3.96 16.39
CA THR A 147 0.33 4.77 16.23
C THR A 147 0.01 6.24 16.38
N PHE A 148 0.81 6.94 17.16
CA PHE A 148 0.69 8.38 17.37
C PHE A 148 1.94 9.07 16.83
N ILE A 149 1.77 10.26 16.22
CA ILE A 149 2.86 11.06 15.67
C ILE A 149 2.91 12.44 16.31
N LYS A 150 4.12 12.92 16.60
CA LYS A 150 4.40 14.27 17.08
C LYS A 150 5.62 14.83 16.36
N LYS A 151 5.53 16.06 15.89
CA LYS A 151 6.72 16.81 15.44
C LYS A 151 7.42 17.38 16.68
N LEU A 152 8.70 17.13 16.79
CA LEU A 152 9.56 17.68 17.85
C LEU A 152 10.13 19.04 17.48
#